data_dd1c2cafe57aa7eacf1952bee7e42586
#
_entry.id   dd1c2cafe57aa7eacf1952bee7e42586
#
_cell.length_a   1.000
_cell.length_b   1.000
_cell.length_c   1.000
_cell.angle_alpha   90.00
_cell.angle_beta   90.00
_cell.angle_gamma   90.00
#
_symmetry.space_group_name_H-M   'P 1'
#
loop_
_entity.id
_entity.type
_entity.pdbx_description
1 polymer ?
#
loop_
_entity_poly.entity_id
_entity_poly.type
_entity_poly.pdbx_seq_one_letter_code
_entity_poly.pdbx_strand_id
1 'polypeptide(L)' 'MRLKYLRKKKKISQLKLALDLNMNQNSISRYETGTREADYATLIKFADYFNVSIDYLLERTDNPTFNK' A
#
# COMPACT_ATOMS: atom_id res chain seq x y z
N MET A 1 1.24 7.84 2.61
CA MET A 1 1.21 7.06 1.35
C MET A 1 -0.22 6.82 0.87
N ARG A 2 -0.39 6.40 -0.37
CA ARG A 2 -1.71 6.19 -0.97
C ARG A 2 -2.33 4.83 -0.62
N LEU A 3 -1.87 4.16 0.41
CA LEU A 3 -2.32 2.79 0.72
C LEU A 3 -3.83 2.72 0.98
N LYS A 4 -4.34 3.60 1.82
CA LYS A 4 -5.78 3.63 2.12
C LYS A 4 -6.61 3.96 0.88
N TYR A 5 -6.14 4.92 0.09
CA TYR A 5 -6.80 5.31 -1.16
C TYR A 5 -6.89 4.12 -2.12
N LEU A 6 -5.78 3.43 -2.33
CA LEU A 6 -5.72 2.28 -3.24
C LEU A 6 -6.61 1.14 -2.75
N ARG A 7 -6.59 0.89 -1.44
CA ARG A 7 -7.42 -0.15 -0.84
C ARG A 7 -8.90 0.16 -1.04
N LYS A 8 -9.32 1.38 -0.77
CA LYS A 8 -10.71 1.79 -0.93
C LYS A 8 -11.15 1.78 -2.39
N LYS A 9 -10.26 2.14 -3.29
CA LYS A 9 -10.54 2.09 -4.72
C LYS A 9 -10.79 0.66 -5.19
N LYS A 10 -10.11 -0.32 -4.61
CA LYS A 10 -10.36 -1.75 -4.84
C LYS A 10 -11.56 -2.29 -4.07
N LYS A 11 -12.14 -1.50 -3.18
CA LYS A 11 -13.30 -1.87 -2.35
C LYS A 11 -13.01 -3.10 -1.48
N ILE A 12 -11.84 -3.14 -0.88
CA ILE A 12 -11.44 -4.20 0.06
C ILE A 12 -11.23 -3.61 1.45
N SER A 13 -11.43 -4.46 2.46
CA SER A 13 -11.20 -4.10 3.86
C SER A 13 -9.73 -4.16 4.22
N GLN A 14 -9.36 -3.55 5.36
CA GLN A 14 -8.02 -3.71 5.92
C GLN A 14 -7.71 -5.18 6.20
N LEU A 15 -8.69 -5.93 6.70
CA LEU A 15 -8.51 -7.35 6.99
C LEU A 15 -8.22 -8.14 5.72
N LYS A 16 -8.95 -7.88 4.65
CA LYS A 16 -8.72 -8.55 3.36
C LYS A 16 -7.32 -8.27 2.84
N LEU A 17 -6.89 -7.02 2.88
CA LEU A 17 -5.54 -6.66 2.45
C LEU A 17 -4.48 -7.36 3.30
N ALA A 18 -4.67 -7.38 4.62
CA ALA A 18 -3.74 -8.03 5.53
C ALA A 18 -3.64 -9.53 5.25
N LEU A 19 -4.78 -10.19 5.04
CA LEU A 19 -4.80 -11.62 4.72
C LEU A 19 -4.09 -11.91 3.40
N ASP A 20 -4.34 -11.11 2.38
CA ASP A 20 -3.73 -11.30 1.06
C ASP A 20 -2.22 -11.11 1.09
N LEU A 21 -1.72 -10.23 1.95
CA LEU A 21 -0.30 -9.94 2.07
C LEU A 21 0.37 -10.70 3.21
N ASN A 22 -0.38 -11.57 3.90
CA ASN A 22 0.12 -12.32 5.05
C ASN A 22 0.68 -11.38 6.13
N MET A 23 -0.07 -10.34 6.45
CA MET A 23 0.30 -9.31 7.42
C MET A 23 -0.76 -9.18 8.49
N ASN A 24 -0.40 -8.51 9.59
CA ASN A 24 -1.33 -8.19 10.66
C ASN A 24 -2.19 -6.96 10.28
N GLN A 25 -3.49 -7.01 10.54
CA GLN A 25 -4.39 -5.90 10.25
C GLN A 25 -3.96 -4.61 10.98
N ASN A 26 -3.46 -4.72 12.20
CA ASN A 26 -2.98 -3.56 12.95
C ASN A 26 -1.82 -2.86 12.23
N SER A 27 -0.95 -3.64 11.59
CA SER A 27 0.14 -3.08 10.79
C SER A 27 -0.39 -2.28 9.60
N ILE A 28 -1.39 -2.83 8.90
CA ILE A 28 -2.04 -2.12 7.78
C ILE A 28 -2.60 -0.77 8.27
N SER A 29 -3.32 -0.80 9.39
CA SER A 29 -3.90 0.42 9.96
C SER A 29 -2.83 1.47 10.26
N ARG A 30 -1.72 1.06 10.85
CA ARG A 30 -0.62 1.97 11.19
C ARG A 30 0.06 2.55 9.96
N TYR A 31 0.23 1.74 8.91
CA TYR A 31 0.77 2.25 7.64
C TYR A 31 -0.20 3.27 7.01
N GLU A 32 -1.50 3.02 7.08
CA GLU A 32 -2.50 3.93 6.51
C GLU A 32 -2.57 5.26 7.25
N THR A 33 -2.39 5.24 8.56
CA THR A 33 -2.44 6.47 9.38
C THR A 33 -1.10 7.19 9.47
N GLY A 34 -0.03 6.58 8.96
CA GLY A 34 1.31 7.18 9.01
C GLY A 34 2.01 7.04 10.34
N THR A 35 1.46 6.24 11.27
CA THR A 35 2.10 6.03 12.58
C THR A 35 3.25 5.02 12.53
N ARG A 36 3.41 4.34 11.42
CA ARG A 36 4.50 3.39 11.19
C ARG A 36 5.00 3.53 9.76
N GLU A 37 6.31 3.59 9.59
CA GLU A 37 6.94 3.58 8.27
C GLU A 37 7.14 2.15 7.79
N ALA A 38 6.85 1.92 6.51
CA ALA A 38 7.07 0.62 5.89
C ALA A 38 8.51 0.49 5.43
N ASP A 39 9.10 -0.69 5.63
CA ASP A 39 10.40 -0.97 5.06
C ASP A 39 10.27 -1.24 3.55
N TYR A 40 11.42 -1.41 2.89
CA TYR A 40 11.44 -1.60 1.43
C TYR A 40 10.64 -2.82 1.00
N ALA A 41 10.79 -3.93 1.71
CA ALA A 41 10.09 -5.16 1.36
C ALA A 41 8.57 -4.97 1.44
N THR A 42 8.10 -4.27 2.46
CA THR A 42 6.68 -3.98 2.65
C THR A 42 6.16 -3.03 1.58
N LEU A 43 6.93 -1.99 1.24
CA LEU A 43 6.56 -1.06 0.16
C LEU A 43 6.42 -1.78 -1.17
N ILE A 44 7.33 -2.70 -1.46
CA ILE A 44 7.29 -3.49 -2.69
C ILE A 44 6.03 -4.38 -2.70
N LYS A 45 5.70 -5.01 -1.58
CA LYS A 45 4.48 -5.81 -1.46
C LYS A 45 3.23 -4.99 -1.80
N PHE A 46 3.12 -3.79 -1.23
CA PHE A 46 1.97 -2.92 -1.48
C PHE A 46 1.92 -2.50 -2.95
N ALA A 47 3.04 -2.04 -3.49
CA ALA A 47 3.10 -1.58 -4.88
C ALA A 47 2.75 -2.71 -5.85
N ASP A 48 3.28 -3.91 -5.62
CA ASP A 48 2.98 -5.07 -6.46
C ASP A 48 1.52 -5.49 -6.35
N TYR A 49 0.97 -5.48 -5.14
CA TYR A 49 -0.43 -5.86 -4.91
C TYR A 49 -1.38 -4.97 -5.69
N PHE A 50 -1.13 -3.67 -5.67
CA PHE A 50 -1.98 -2.68 -6.34
C PHE A 50 -1.52 -2.38 -7.78
N ASN A 51 -0.44 -3.01 -8.22
CA ASN A 51 0.12 -2.84 -9.56
C ASN A 51 0.41 -1.37 -9.88
N VAL A 52 1.09 -0.70 -8.96
CA VAL A 52 1.50 0.70 -9.09
C VAL A 52 2.98 0.82 -8.76
N SER A 53 3.58 1.93 -9.16
CA SER A 53 4.97 2.23 -8.80
C SER A 53 5.07 2.60 -7.31
N ILE A 54 6.26 2.40 -6.73
CA ILE A 54 6.53 2.85 -5.36
C ILE A 54 6.41 4.38 -5.29
N ASP A 55 6.86 5.09 -6.31
CA ASP A 55 6.73 6.56 -6.34
C ASP A 55 5.26 6.99 -6.23
N TYR A 56 4.37 6.32 -6.94
CA TYR A 56 2.94 6.62 -6.85
C TYR A 56 2.40 6.28 -5.45
N LEU A 57 2.78 5.14 -4.91
CA LEU A 57 2.38 4.73 -3.55
C LEU A 57 2.81 5.77 -2.52
N LEU A 58 4.02 6.32 -2.67
CA LEU A 58 4.59 7.31 -1.75
C LEU A 58 4.16 8.75 -2.06
N GLU A 59 3.26 8.95 -3.01
CA GLU A 59 2.73 10.26 -3.39
C GLU A 59 3.79 11.18 -4.00
N ARG A 60 4.81 10.61 -4.64
CA ARG A 60 5.86 11.38 -5.32
C ARG A 60 5.51 11.70 -6.77
N THR A 61 4.50 11.02 -7.30
CA THR A 61 4.01 11.23 -8.65
C THR A 61 2.51 10.94 -8.70
N ASP A 62 1.80 11.52 -9.65
CA ASP A 62 0.40 11.21 -9.91
C ASP A 62 0.22 10.13 -10.97
N ASN A 63 1.32 9.64 -11.54
CA ASN A 63 1.30 8.58 -12.56
C ASN A 63 1.53 7.23 -11.89
N PRO A 64 0.54 6.30 -11.90
CA PRO A 64 0.68 5.01 -11.24
C PRO A 64 1.58 4.02 -11.98
N THR A 65 1.95 4.29 -13.23
CA THR A 65 2.75 3.35 -14.02
C THR A 65 4.14 3.17 -13.42
N PHE A 66 4.68 1.94 -13.56
CA PHE A 66 6.05 1.69 -13.16
C PHE A 66 6.99 2.52 -14.02
N ASN A 67 7.96 3.13 -13.35
CA ASN A 67 9.01 3.89 -14.02
C ASN A 67 10.03 2.92 -14.59
N LYS A 68 10.27 2.98 -15.86
CA LYS A 68 11.26 2.12 -16.52
C LYS A 68 12.47 2.93 -16.95
#